data_17eb56aae5cab3c1fa64ecd4261f841f
#
_entry.id   17eb56aae5cab3c1fa64ecd4261f841f
#
_cell.length_a   1.000
_cell.length_b   1.000
_cell.length_c   1.000
_cell.angle_alpha   90.00
_cell.angle_beta   90.00
_cell.angle_gamma   90.00
#
_symmetry.space_group_name_H-M   'P 1'
#
loop_
_entity.id
_entity.type
_entity.pdbx_description
1 polymer ?
#
loop_
_entity_poly.entity_id
_entity_poly.type
_entity_poly.pdbx_seq_one_letter_code
_entity_poly.pdbx_strand_id
1 'polypeptide(L)'
;ALSHSVWSRLAVTFRACRLPAVSLHWPHPTMPFQRIRNTYDQLGALDGSLYYLSLLLNRGSLGHARLVRYYLVAQPIHGAAACRPSAKNPIVELTPDDPLIPRFPRPPEVIARRMRDKAQCFVARSGDEFTGFLWLAYGAYDEDEVRCRYELADSDACVWDYDVHVEPKHRIGRTFARLWDAANAHLSARGIRWSMSRISAFNPTSLAAHGRLGIDRLCSATFLCIGPLQLSFISAAPWFHVSLSADSRPILSLAAPRHRQ
;
A
#
# COMPACT_ATOMS: atom_id res chain seq x y z
N ALA A 1 -12.61 -47.50 -8.99
CA ALA A 1 -11.63 -47.40 -10.05
C ALA A 1 -11.74 -46.04 -10.70
N LEU A 2 -10.63 -45.32 -10.82
CA LEU A 2 -10.47 -44.05 -11.52
C LEU A 2 -10.91 -42.77 -10.75
N SER A 3 -9.99 -42.18 -9.99
CA SER A 3 -9.78 -40.73 -10.00
C SER A 3 -8.43 -40.37 -9.37
N HIS A 4 -7.39 -40.50 -10.12
CA HIS A 4 -6.14 -39.77 -9.91
C HIS A 4 -5.92 -38.87 -11.13
N SER A 5 -5.62 -37.61 -10.90
CA SER A 5 -5.11 -36.61 -11.86
C SER A 5 -6.01 -35.39 -12.09
N VAL A 6 -6.01 -34.42 -11.16
CA VAL A 6 -6.25 -33.00 -11.50
C VAL A 6 -5.36 -32.04 -10.69
N TRP A 7 -4.47 -32.52 -9.84
CA TRP A 7 -3.66 -31.64 -8.96
C TRP A 7 -2.23 -31.34 -9.45
N SER A 8 -1.96 -31.47 -10.74
CA SER A 8 -0.60 -31.30 -11.27
C SER A 8 -0.46 -30.28 -12.39
N ARG A 9 -1.13 -29.14 -12.38
CA ARG A 9 -0.80 -27.98 -13.23
C ARG A 9 -1.42 -26.68 -12.72
N LEU A 10 -0.97 -26.19 -11.58
CA LEU A 10 -1.07 -24.77 -11.21
C LEU A 10 0.15 -24.41 -10.36
N ALA A 11 1.34 -24.61 -10.91
CA ALA A 11 2.48 -23.80 -10.56
C ALA A 11 2.19 -22.39 -11.10
N VAL A 12 1.37 -21.63 -10.38
CA VAL A 12 1.27 -20.19 -10.57
C VAL A 12 2.63 -19.66 -10.18
N THR A 13 3.44 -19.39 -11.17
CA THR A 13 4.66 -18.60 -11.08
C THR A 13 4.25 -17.27 -10.48
N PHE A 14 4.42 -17.13 -9.16
CA PHE A 14 4.44 -15.85 -8.49
C PHE A 14 5.63 -15.05 -9.07
N ARG A 15 5.41 -14.44 -10.22
CA ARG A 15 6.20 -13.27 -10.58
C ARG A 15 5.82 -12.23 -9.53
N ALA A 16 6.68 -12.13 -8.52
CA ALA A 16 6.68 -11.00 -7.62
C ALA A 16 6.50 -9.75 -8.48
N CYS A 17 5.40 -9.06 -8.28
CA CYS A 17 5.20 -7.74 -8.85
C CYS A 17 6.34 -6.90 -8.26
N ARG A 18 7.45 -6.80 -9.00
CA ARG A 18 8.53 -5.88 -8.65
C ARG A 18 7.90 -4.50 -8.78
N LEU A 19 7.44 -3.96 -7.65
CA LEU A 19 7.31 -2.52 -7.56
C LEU A 19 8.66 -1.97 -8.05
N PRO A 20 8.68 -1.03 -9.01
CA PRO A 20 9.91 -0.41 -9.41
C PRO A 20 10.57 0.06 -8.14
N ALA A 21 11.81 -0.38 -7.90
CA ALA A 21 12.63 0.16 -6.85
C ALA A 21 12.47 1.67 -6.97
N VAL A 22 11.95 2.31 -5.93
CA VAL A 22 11.85 3.76 -5.90
C VAL A 22 13.29 4.23 -6.06
N SER A 23 13.67 4.53 -7.30
CA SER A 23 14.96 5.10 -7.59
C SER A 23 14.90 6.48 -6.95
N LEU A 24 15.52 6.61 -5.80
CA LEU A 24 15.93 7.90 -5.25
C LEU A 24 16.82 8.55 -6.33
N HIS A 25 16.19 9.34 -7.19
CA HIS A 25 16.89 10.07 -8.23
C HIS A 25 17.62 11.23 -7.55
N TRP A 26 18.87 10.95 -7.18
CA TRP A 26 19.79 11.98 -6.70
C TRP A 26 20.51 12.56 -7.92
N PRO A 27 20.40 13.88 -8.21
CA PRO A 27 20.97 14.50 -9.40
C PRO A 27 22.50 14.66 -9.38
N HIS A 28 23.22 14.22 -8.34
CA HIS A 28 24.67 14.32 -8.23
C HIS A 28 25.32 13.03 -7.72
N PRO A 29 26.53 12.67 -8.16
CA PRO A 29 27.32 11.56 -7.62
C PRO A 29 27.81 11.92 -6.21
N THR A 30 26.92 11.69 -5.21
CA THR A 30 27.28 11.86 -3.81
C THR A 30 28.21 10.73 -3.37
N MET A 31 29.29 11.08 -2.64
CA MET A 31 30.19 10.10 -2.01
C MET A 31 29.38 9.05 -1.21
N PRO A 32 29.79 7.77 -1.20
CA PRO A 32 29.02 6.70 -0.51
C PRO A 32 28.69 7.02 0.95
N PHE A 33 29.59 7.68 1.67
CA PHE A 33 29.39 8.15 3.03
C PHE A 33 28.23 9.16 3.16
N GLN A 34 28.09 10.07 2.21
CA GLN A 34 27.02 11.07 2.24
C GLN A 34 25.65 10.44 2.00
N ARG A 35 25.57 9.39 1.18
CA ARG A 35 24.34 8.60 0.98
C ARG A 35 23.92 7.88 2.26
N ILE A 36 24.88 7.27 2.96
CA ILE A 36 24.61 6.59 4.23
C ILE A 36 24.07 7.59 5.25
N ARG A 37 24.78 8.71 5.45
CA ARG A 37 24.37 9.76 6.37
C ARG A 37 22.96 10.27 6.06
N ASN A 38 22.69 10.64 4.80
CA ASN A 38 21.37 11.11 4.37
C ASN A 38 20.26 10.08 4.62
N THR A 39 20.55 8.77 4.45
CA THR A 39 19.58 7.71 4.76
C THR A 39 19.25 7.69 6.25
N TYR A 40 20.27 7.76 7.12
CA TYR A 40 20.05 7.80 8.57
C TYR A 40 19.36 9.10 9.02
N ASP A 41 19.68 10.24 8.41
CA ASP A 41 19.03 11.52 8.69
C ASP A 41 17.55 11.51 8.33
N GLN A 42 17.17 10.79 7.25
CA GLN A 42 15.77 10.67 6.80
C GLN A 42 14.97 9.59 7.51
N LEU A 43 15.58 8.44 7.78
CA LEU A 43 14.88 7.27 8.31
C LEU A 43 15.05 7.09 9.83
N GLY A 44 16.07 7.73 10.42
CA GLY A 44 16.49 7.46 11.77
C GLY A 44 17.37 6.21 11.88
N ALA A 45 17.89 5.94 13.09
CA ALA A 45 18.87 4.87 13.30
C ALA A 45 18.30 3.47 13.03
N LEU A 46 17.10 3.17 13.57
CA LEU A 46 16.48 1.84 13.44
C LEU A 46 16.11 1.52 11.99
N ASP A 47 15.31 2.40 11.36
CA ASP A 47 14.80 2.14 10.01
C ASP A 47 15.92 2.24 8.96
N GLY A 48 16.92 3.12 9.16
CA GLY A 48 18.11 3.19 8.35
C GLY A 48 18.95 1.90 8.40
N SER A 49 19.16 1.33 9.59
CA SER A 49 19.85 0.05 9.76
C SER A 49 19.08 -1.11 9.12
N LEU A 50 17.76 -1.17 9.32
CA LEU A 50 16.91 -2.19 8.69
C LEU A 50 16.84 -2.02 7.18
N TYR A 51 16.89 -0.79 6.66
CA TYR A 51 16.98 -0.53 5.23
C TYR A 51 18.26 -1.12 4.62
N TYR A 52 19.45 -0.87 5.23
CA TYR A 52 20.69 -1.45 4.75
C TYR A 52 20.72 -2.97 4.89
N LEU A 53 20.17 -3.52 5.99
CA LEU A 53 20.00 -4.96 6.15
C LEU A 53 19.10 -5.53 5.03
N SER A 54 18.00 -4.85 4.67
CA SER A 54 17.13 -5.29 3.57
C SER A 54 17.87 -5.35 2.23
N LEU A 55 18.74 -4.36 1.95
CA LEU A 55 19.56 -4.34 0.73
C LEU A 55 20.58 -5.48 0.72
N LEU A 56 21.24 -5.75 1.86
CA LEU A 56 22.22 -6.84 2.00
C LEU A 56 21.57 -8.20 1.82
N LEU A 57 20.43 -8.44 2.48
CA LEU A 57 19.67 -9.68 2.36
C LEU A 57 19.22 -9.92 0.91
N ASN A 58 18.63 -8.92 0.27
CA ASN A 58 18.14 -9.05 -1.09
C ASN A 58 19.27 -9.34 -2.09
N ARG A 59 20.40 -8.62 -1.97
CA ARG A 59 21.57 -8.83 -2.85
C ARG A 59 22.29 -10.15 -2.55
N GLY A 60 22.57 -10.45 -1.28
CA GLY A 60 23.29 -11.64 -0.87
C GLY A 60 22.54 -12.94 -1.11
N SER A 61 21.22 -12.90 -1.13
CA SER A 61 20.36 -14.06 -1.38
C SER A 61 19.82 -14.14 -2.81
N LEU A 62 20.28 -13.27 -3.72
CA LEU A 62 19.75 -13.18 -5.09
C LEU A 62 18.20 -12.99 -5.11
N GLY A 63 17.67 -12.28 -4.12
CA GLY A 63 16.22 -12.01 -3.99
C GLY A 63 15.43 -13.09 -3.24
N HIS A 64 16.08 -14.17 -2.76
CA HIS A 64 15.41 -15.21 -1.96
C HIS A 64 15.14 -14.81 -0.50
N ALA A 65 15.88 -13.82 0.02
CA ALA A 65 15.62 -13.25 1.33
C ALA A 65 15.34 -11.73 1.17
N ARG A 66 14.31 -11.26 1.88
CA ARG A 66 13.94 -9.85 1.90
C ARG A 66 13.41 -9.44 3.26
N LEU A 67 13.67 -8.21 3.64
CA LEU A 67 13.13 -7.59 4.84
C LEU A 67 12.22 -6.43 4.41
N VAL A 68 10.99 -6.47 4.88
CA VAL A 68 9.95 -5.46 4.63
C VAL A 68 9.53 -4.89 5.98
N ARG A 69 9.40 -3.56 6.06
CA ARG A 69 8.92 -2.89 7.26
C ARG A 69 7.89 -1.85 6.90
N TYR A 70 6.75 -1.92 7.60
CA TYR A 70 5.62 -0.99 7.44
C TYR A 70 5.32 -0.25 8.73
N TYR A 71 4.82 0.97 8.59
CA TYR A 71 3.98 1.63 9.55
C TYR A 71 2.53 1.47 9.13
N LEU A 72 1.70 0.94 10.02
CA LEU A 72 0.25 0.91 9.90
C LEU A 72 -0.25 2.26 10.42
N VAL A 73 -1.01 2.97 9.61
CA VAL A 73 -1.42 4.34 9.89
C VAL A 73 -2.92 4.52 9.72
N ALA A 74 -3.48 5.49 10.43
CA ALA A 74 -4.84 5.95 10.24
C ALA A 74 -4.80 7.41 9.79
N GLN A 75 -5.45 7.71 8.67
CA GLN A 75 -5.62 9.06 8.15
C GLN A 75 -7.05 9.53 8.42
N PRO A 76 -7.25 10.70 9.03
CA PRO A 76 -8.60 11.22 9.26
C PRO A 76 -9.25 11.58 7.91
N ILE A 77 -10.54 11.26 7.79
CA ILE A 77 -11.37 11.67 6.66
C ILE A 77 -11.81 13.11 6.88
N HIS A 78 -11.42 13.99 5.97
CA HIS A 78 -11.78 15.41 6.04
C HIS A 78 -13.02 15.69 5.19
N GLY A 79 -14.00 16.39 5.78
CA GLY A 79 -15.21 16.79 5.03
C GLY A 79 -14.98 17.98 4.08
N ALA A 80 -13.92 18.75 4.27
CA ALA A 80 -13.59 19.90 3.42
C ALA A 80 -12.64 19.49 2.29
N ALA A 81 -13.03 19.80 1.04
CA ALA A 81 -12.19 19.54 -0.13
C ALA A 81 -11.00 20.52 -0.18
N ALA A 82 -9.81 19.99 -0.47
CA ALA A 82 -8.59 20.77 -0.69
C ALA A 82 -8.56 21.42 -2.10
N CYS A 83 -9.30 20.87 -3.06
CA CYS A 83 -9.32 21.31 -4.43
C CYS A 83 -10.74 21.66 -4.90
N ARG A 84 -10.86 22.66 -5.76
CA ARG A 84 -12.13 22.89 -6.46
C ARG A 84 -12.40 21.78 -7.46
N PRO A 85 -13.67 21.31 -7.63
CA PRO A 85 -14.04 20.37 -8.68
C PRO A 85 -13.60 20.88 -10.05
N SER A 86 -13.24 19.96 -10.95
CA SER A 86 -12.77 20.31 -12.29
C SER A 86 -13.44 19.43 -13.32
N ALA A 87 -14.30 20.02 -14.15
CA ALA A 87 -14.95 19.32 -15.26
C ALA A 87 -13.92 18.77 -16.28
N LYS A 88 -12.79 19.45 -16.44
CA LYS A 88 -11.71 19.01 -17.35
C LYS A 88 -10.95 17.79 -16.81
N ASN A 89 -10.89 17.61 -15.49
CA ASN A 89 -10.15 16.53 -14.83
C ASN A 89 -11.06 15.87 -13.79
N PRO A 90 -12.10 15.14 -14.21
CA PRO A 90 -13.03 14.50 -13.29
C PRO A 90 -12.37 13.34 -12.54
N ILE A 91 -12.90 13.09 -11.34
CA ILE A 91 -12.67 11.84 -10.62
C ILE A 91 -13.97 11.05 -10.68
N VAL A 92 -13.89 9.82 -11.12
CA VAL A 92 -15.04 8.92 -11.27
C VAL A 92 -14.79 7.60 -10.55
N GLU A 93 -15.86 6.93 -10.16
CA GLU A 93 -15.77 5.56 -9.67
C GLU A 93 -15.57 4.61 -10.85
N LEU A 94 -14.65 3.67 -10.72
CA LEU A 94 -14.34 2.69 -11.76
C LEU A 94 -15.46 1.64 -11.84
N THR A 95 -15.94 1.40 -13.06
CA THR A 95 -16.87 0.30 -13.34
C THR A 95 -16.13 -0.88 -13.98
N PRO A 96 -16.68 -2.13 -13.90
CA PRO A 96 -16.04 -3.30 -14.48
C PRO A 96 -15.74 -3.21 -15.97
N ASP A 97 -16.53 -2.44 -16.72
CA ASP A 97 -16.42 -2.27 -18.17
C ASP A 97 -15.73 -0.95 -18.57
N ASP A 98 -15.05 -0.30 -17.64
CA ASP A 98 -14.41 1.00 -17.91
C ASP A 98 -13.29 0.87 -18.95
N PRO A 99 -13.33 1.64 -20.05
CA PRO A 99 -12.35 1.58 -21.13
C PRO A 99 -10.93 1.98 -20.71
N LEU A 100 -10.74 2.54 -19.53
CA LEU A 100 -9.41 2.86 -18.99
C LEU A 100 -8.71 1.68 -18.33
N ILE A 101 -9.39 0.59 -17.98
CA ILE A 101 -8.80 -0.58 -17.34
C ILE A 101 -7.51 -1.08 -18.03
N PRO A 102 -7.45 -1.20 -19.37
CA PRO A 102 -6.23 -1.61 -20.06
C PRO A 102 -5.04 -0.65 -19.91
N ARG A 103 -5.30 0.60 -19.50
CA ARG A 103 -4.26 1.63 -19.29
C ARG A 103 -3.72 1.66 -17.86
N PHE A 104 -4.28 0.86 -16.95
CA PHE A 104 -3.81 0.81 -15.57
C PHE A 104 -2.42 0.18 -15.51
N PRO A 105 -1.51 0.72 -14.68
CA PRO A 105 -0.20 0.12 -14.45
C PRO A 105 -0.29 -1.10 -13.51
N ARG A 106 -1.31 -1.94 -13.73
CA ARG A 106 -1.57 -3.19 -13.00
C ARG A 106 -2.05 -4.25 -13.99
N PRO A 107 -1.69 -5.52 -13.77
CA PRO A 107 -2.18 -6.62 -14.60
C PRO A 107 -3.72 -6.70 -14.58
N PRO A 108 -4.38 -7.00 -15.71
CA PRO A 108 -5.85 -7.06 -15.78
C PRO A 108 -6.47 -8.05 -14.77
N GLU A 109 -5.79 -9.16 -14.50
CA GLU A 109 -6.23 -10.16 -13.52
C GLU A 109 -6.25 -9.63 -12.08
N VAL A 110 -5.32 -8.70 -11.75
CA VAL A 110 -5.30 -8.02 -10.45
C VAL A 110 -6.51 -7.10 -10.32
N ILE A 111 -6.81 -6.33 -11.36
CA ILE A 111 -8.00 -5.45 -11.38
C ILE A 111 -9.27 -6.27 -11.28
N ALA A 112 -9.39 -7.34 -12.08
CA ALA A 112 -10.56 -8.24 -12.04
C ALA A 112 -10.74 -8.91 -10.66
N ARG A 113 -9.65 -9.31 -9.99
CA ARG A 113 -9.70 -9.81 -8.61
C ARG A 113 -10.25 -8.76 -7.66
N ARG A 114 -9.70 -7.54 -7.67
CA ARG A 114 -10.14 -6.43 -6.81
C ARG A 114 -11.62 -6.12 -6.98
N MET A 115 -12.12 -6.16 -8.22
CA MET A 115 -13.53 -5.98 -8.51
C MET A 115 -14.41 -7.11 -7.92
N ARG A 116 -13.97 -8.39 -8.06
CA ARG A 116 -14.66 -9.52 -7.42
C ARG A 116 -14.69 -9.41 -5.90
N ASP A 117 -13.60 -8.90 -5.30
CA ASP A 117 -13.47 -8.68 -3.86
C ASP A 117 -14.22 -7.42 -3.39
N LYS A 118 -15.01 -6.80 -4.28
CA LYS A 118 -15.82 -5.59 -4.03
C LYS A 118 -14.99 -4.39 -3.56
N ALA A 119 -13.73 -4.33 -3.96
CA ALA A 119 -12.90 -3.15 -3.74
C ALA A 119 -13.40 -1.99 -4.60
N GLN A 120 -13.42 -0.81 -4.03
CA GLN A 120 -13.84 0.41 -4.71
C GLN A 120 -12.62 1.15 -5.27
N CYS A 121 -12.74 1.70 -6.46
CA CYS A 121 -11.67 2.45 -7.11
C CYS A 121 -12.16 3.80 -7.60
N PHE A 122 -11.45 4.86 -7.22
CA PHE A 122 -11.61 6.19 -7.81
C PHE A 122 -10.55 6.41 -8.86
N VAL A 123 -10.97 6.86 -10.06
CA VAL A 123 -10.08 7.07 -11.21
C VAL A 123 -10.05 8.54 -11.57
N ALA A 124 -8.86 9.08 -11.68
CA ALA A 124 -8.60 10.41 -12.17
C ALA A 124 -8.39 10.39 -13.69
N ARG A 125 -9.06 11.30 -14.39
CA ARG A 125 -8.99 11.48 -15.85
C ARG A 125 -8.58 12.90 -16.20
N SER A 126 -8.01 13.06 -17.41
CA SER A 126 -7.83 14.35 -18.08
C SER A 126 -8.28 14.17 -19.54
N GLY A 127 -9.52 14.54 -19.84
CA GLY A 127 -10.19 14.07 -21.05
C GLY A 127 -10.30 12.55 -21.04
N ASP A 128 -9.81 11.90 -22.10
CA ASP A 128 -9.76 10.42 -22.21
C ASP A 128 -8.48 9.80 -21.64
N GLU A 129 -7.62 10.62 -21.04
CA GLU A 129 -6.37 10.15 -20.50
C GLU A 129 -6.53 9.69 -19.05
N PHE A 130 -6.00 8.48 -18.74
CA PHE A 130 -5.81 8.01 -17.37
C PHE A 130 -4.67 8.81 -16.69
N THR A 131 -4.94 9.36 -15.50
CA THR A 131 -3.94 10.14 -14.76
C THR A 131 -3.63 9.60 -13.38
N GLY A 132 -4.46 8.71 -12.83
CA GLY A 132 -4.24 8.08 -11.54
C GLY A 132 -5.46 7.33 -11.01
N PHE A 133 -5.28 6.60 -9.92
CA PHE A 133 -6.34 5.91 -9.19
C PHE A 133 -6.07 5.87 -7.69
N LEU A 134 -7.12 5.54 -6.94
CA LEU A 134 -7.09 5.22 -5.51
C LEU A 134 -8.03 4.05 -5.26
N TRP A 135 -7.51 2.95 -4.64
CA TRP A 135 -8.26 1.76 -4.29
C TRP A 135 -8.58 1.70 -2.80
N LEU A 136 -9.82 1.30 -2.49
CA LEU A 136 -10.34 1.13 -1.15
C LEU A 136 -10.88 -0.29 -0.96
N ALA A 137 -10.67 -0.86 0.23
CA ALA A 137 -11.26 -2.12 0.67
C ALA A 137 -11.97 -1.93 2.00
N TYR A 138 -13.07 -2.65 2.21
CA TYR A 138 -13.90 -2.57 3.41
C TYR A 138 -13.76 -3.85 4.24
N GLY A 139 -13.75 -3.71 5.58
CA GLY A 139 -13.71 -4.82 6.53
C GLY A 139 -12.35 -5.47 6.70
N ALA A 140 -11.77 -6.01 5.63
CA ALA A 140 -10.47 -6.67 5.70
C ALA A 140 -9.70 -6.53 4.38
N TYR A 141 -8.37 -6.64 4.47
CA TYR A 141 -7.47 -6.63 3.32
C TYR A 141 -6.36 -7.68 3.49
N ASP A 142 -6.20 -8.52 2.48
CA ASP A 142 -5.10 -9.47 2.38
C ASP A 142 -3.92 -8.81 1.66
N GLU A 143 -2.78 -8.73 2.33
CA GLU A 143 -1.60 -8.04 1.83
C GLU A 143 -0.99 -8.78 0.62
N ASP A 144 -0.62 -8.02 -0.41
CA ASP A 144 -0.07 -8.55 -1.66
C ASP A 144 1.45 -8.83 -1.59
N GLU A 145 2.19 -8.13 -0.72
CA GLU A 145 3.65 -8.18 -0.68
C GLU A 145 4.19 -9.17 0.34
N VAL A 146 3.50 -9.32 1.45
CA VAL A 146 3.84 -10.24 2.55
C VAL A 146 2.60 -11.02 2.98
N ARG A 147 2.78 -12.14 3.68
CA ARG A 147 1.66 -12.88 4.25
C ARG A 147 1.17 -12.19 5.50
N CYS A 148 0.14 -11.38 5.34
CA CYS A 148 -0.52 -10.67 6.44
C CYS A 148 -1.97 -10.35 6.03
N ARG A 149 -2.88 -10.39 7.01
CA ARG A 149 -4.25 -9.94 6.85
C ARG A 149 -4.50 -8.78 7.82
N TYR A 150 -5.02 -7.70 7.29
CA TYR A 150 -5.46 -6.56 8.08
C TYR A 150 -6.98 -6.60 8.22
N GLU A 151 -7.48 -6.51 9.43
CA GLU A 151 -8.90 -6.45 9.74
C GLU A 151 -9.24 -5.15 10.43
N LEU A 152 -10.28 -4.47 9.95
CA LEU A 152 -10.74 -3.21 10.52
C LEU A 152 -11.70 -3.53 11.66
N ALA A 153 -11.29 -3.30 12.92
CA ALA A 153 -12.11 -3.56 14.10
C ALA A 153 -13.40 -2.71 14.09
N ASP A 154 -13.30 -1.47 13.57
CA ASP A 154 -14.41 -0.53 13.45
C ASP A 154 -14.79 -0.37 11.97
N SER A 155 -15.27 -1.45 11.32
CA SER A 155 -15.56 -1.47 9.89
C SER A 155 -16.56 -0.42 9.42
N ASP A 156 -17.48 0.03 10.30
CA ASP A 156 -18.47 1.07 10.01
C ASP A 156 -17.88 2.49 10.04
N ALA A 157 -16.72 2.64 10.66
CA ALA A 157 -16.03 3.93 10.80
C ALA A 157 -14.70 4.00 10.03
N CYS A 158 -14.24 2.88 9.48
CA CYS A 158 -12.93 2.74 8.85
C CYS A 158 -13.01 2.11 7.45
N VAL A 159 -12.06 2.51 6.60
CA VAL A 159 -11.80 1.90 5.30
C VAL A 159 -10.31 1.60 5.20
N TRP A 160 -9.91 0.67 4.36
CA TRP A 160 -8.52 0.39 4.02
C TRP A 160 -8.18 0.97 2.65
N ASP A 161 -7.20 1.90 2.57
CA ASP A 161 -6.59 2.31 1.31
C ASP A 161 -5.28 1.56 1.08
N TYR A 162 -5.04 1.06 -0.13
CA TYR A 162 -3.89 0.18 -0.35
C TYR A 162 -3.12 0.39 -1.65
N ASP A 163 -3.68 1.08 -2.61
CA ASP A 163 -3.00 1.32 -3.88
C ASP A 163 -3.40 2.68 -4.44
N VAL A 164 -2.56 3.67 -4.21
CA VAL A 164 -2.71 5.01 -4.76
C VAL A 164 -1.63 5.23 -5.80
N HIS A 165 -2.06 5.50 -7.04
CA HIS A 165 -1.15 5.76 -8.15
C HIS A 165 -1.48 7.08 -8.83
N VAL A 166 -0.44 7.84 -9.15
CA VAL A 166 -0.52 9.02 -10.01
C VAL A 166 0.56 8.90 -11.08
N GLU A 167 0.15 9.05 -12.34
CA GLU A 167 1.07 9.03 -13.47
C GLU A 167 2.21 10.03 -13.29
N PRO A 168 3.47 9.68 -13.64
CA PRO A 168 4.64 10.52 -13.36
C PRO A 168 4.50 11.97 -13.79
N LYS A 169 3.92 12.22 -14.97
CA LYS A 169 3.70 13.56 -15.51
C LYS A 169 2.64 14.39 -14.77
N HIS A 170 1.80 13.72 -13.94
CA HIS A 170 0.74 14.36 -13.15
C HIS A 170 1.05 14.47 -11.66
N ARG A 171 2.23 13.98 -11.20
CA ARG A 171 2.62 13.98 -9.77
C ARG A 171 2.84 15.37 -9.18
N ILE A 172 3.31 16.32 -9.98
CA ILE A 172 3.51 17.71 -9.55
C ILE A 172 2.17 18.49 -9.51
N GLY A 173 1.11 17.93 -10.12
CA GLY A 173 -0.22 18.51 -10.19
C GLY A 173 -1.08 18.24 -8.96
N ARG A 174 -2.39 18.50 -9.11
CA ARG A 174 -3.40 18.30 -8.06
C ARG A 174 -4.10 16.95 -8.12
N THR A 175 -3.65 16.01 -8.96
CA THR A 175 -4.32 14.72 -9.17
C THR A 175 -4.45 13.92 -7.88
N PHE A 176 -3.38 13.82 -7.10
CA PHE A 176 -3.39 13.16 -5.79
C PHE A 176 -4.42 13.78 -4.83
N ALA A 177 -4.39 15.11 -4.68
CA ALA A 177 -5.33 15.81 -3.79
C ALA A 177 -6.78 15.63 -4.25
N ARG A 178 -7.08 15.68 -5.56
CA ARG A 178 -8.43 15.47 -6.09
C ARG A 178 -8.93 14.04 -5.88
N LEU A 179 -8.06 13.03 -6.02
CA LEU A 179 -8.41 11.64 -5.70
C LEU A 179 -8.84 11.52 -4.24
N TRP A 180 -8.08 12.11 -3.32
CA TRP A 180 -8.42 12.13 -1.91
C TRP A 180 -9.67 12.95 -1.60
N ASP A 181 -9.88 14.10 -2.26
CA ASP A 181 -11.10 14.89 -2.08
C ASP A 181 -12.36 14.09 -2.49
N ALA A 182 -12.30 13.37 -3.62
CA ALA A 182 -13.40 12.54 -4.06
C ALA A 182 -13.63 11.35 -3.12
N ALA A 183 -12.57 10.67 -2.71
CA ALA A 183 -12.64 9.58 -1.74
C ALA A 183 -13.18 10.06 -0.40
N ASN A 184 -12.67 11.17 0.15
CA ASN A 184 -13.13 11.75 1.41
C ASN A 184 -14.61 12.15 1.37
N ALA A 185 -15.07 12.79 0.29
CA ALA A 185 -16.47 13.14 0.12
C ALA A 185 -17.37 11.89 0.14
N HIS A 186 -16.98 10.86 -0.61
CA HIS A 186 -17.71 9.58 -0.65
C HIS A 186 -17.73 8.90 0.72
N LEU A 187 -16.56 8.79 1.37
CA LEU A 187 -16.40 8.12 2.67
C LEU A 187 -17.15 8.86 3.79
N SER A 188 -17.04 10.20 3.81
CA SER A 188 -17.74 11.03 4.77
C SER A 188 -19.26 10.90 4.66
N ALA A 189 -19.80 10.84 3.42
CA ALA A 189 -21.22 10.62 3.19
C ALA A 189 -21.72 9.24 3.71
N ARG A 190 -20.82 8.28 3.88
CA ARG A 190 -21.08 6.94 4.45
C ARG A 190 -20.80 6.82 5.94
N GLY A 191 -20.42 7.92 6.60
CA GLY A 191 -20.08 7.93 8.01
C GLY A 191 -18.67 7.39 8.34
N ILE A 192 -17.85 7.08 7.32
CA ILE A 192 -16.46 6.65 7.51
C ILE A 192 -15.63 7.85 7.99
N ARG A 193 -14.85 7.64 9.03
CA ARG A 193 -14.04 8.70 9.68
C ARG A 193 -12.54 8.52 9.51
N TRP A 194 -12.10 7.29 9.20
CA TRP A 194 -10.69 6.95 9.11
C TRP A 194 -10.39 6.12 7.87
N SER A 195 -9.32 6.49 7.17
CA SER A 195 -8.68 5.62 6.16
C SER A 195 -7.44 5.00 6.77
N MET A 196 -7.43 3.67 6.85
CA MET A 196 -6.29 2.89 7.32
C MET A 196 -5.42 2.49 6.16
N SER A 197 -4.10 2.52 6.33
CA SER A 197 -3.18 2.04 5.32
C SER A 197 -1.85 1.58 5.90
N ARG A 198 -1.01 1.05 5.04
CA ARG A 198 0.40 0.79 5.33
C ARG A 198 1.31 1.67 4.52
N ILE A 199 2.35 2.17 5.14
CA ILE A 199 3.40 2.92 4.47
C ILE A 199 4.73 2.24 4.75
N SER A 200 5.52 2.00 3.69
CA SER A 200 6.87 1.47 3.88
C SER A 200 7.71 2.41 4.76
N ALA A 201 8.29 1.89 5.82
CA ALA A 201 9.20 2.63 6.69
C ALA A 201 10.44 3.14 5.92
N PHE A 202 10.75 2.52 4.77
CA PHE A 202 11.86 2.88 3.89
C PHE A 202 11.47 3.92 2.81
N ASN A 203 10.26 4.48 2.88
CA ASN A 203 9.78 5.51 1.95
C ASN A 203 9.50 6.84 2.68
N PRO A 204 10.55 7.65 2.98
CA PRO A 204 10.40 8.91 3.70
C PRO A 204 9.52 9.93 2.95
N THR A 205 9.51 9.88 1.63
CA THR A 205 8.68 10.76 0.80
C THR A 205 7.19 10.48 1.02
N SER A 206 6.80 9.20 1.02
CA SER A 206 5.42 8.80 1.30
C SER A 206 5.02 9.13 2.73
N LEU A 207 5.89 8.84 3.71
CA LEU A 207 5.65 9.18 5.12
C LEU A 207 5.45 10.67 5.32
N ALA A 208 6.26 11.52 4.67
CA ALA A 208 6.12 12.98 4.74
C ALA A 208 4.84 13.47 4.04
N ALA A 209 4.45 12.87 2.91
CA ALA A 209 3.24 13.24 2.20
C ALA A 209 1.98 12.92 3.03
N HIS A 210 1.90 11.72 3.60
CA HIS A 210 0.79 11.34 4.48
C HIS A 210 0.84 12.05 5.84
N GLY A 211 2.04 12.37 6.34
CA GLY A 211 2.18 13.20 7.55
C GLY A 211 1.49 14.55 7.45
N ARG A 212 1.48 15.17 6.25
CA ARG A 212 0.75 16.42 5.99
C ARG A 212 -0.77 16.26 6.00
N LEU A 213 -1.26 15.03 5.83
CA LEU A 213 -2.68 14.68 5.91
C LEU A 213 -3.11 14.34 7.36
N GLY A 214 -2.22 14.49 8.33
CA GLY A 214 -2.53 14.29 9.74
C GLY A 214 -2.65 12.82 10.17
N ILE A 215 -1.84 11.93 9.59
CA ILE A 215 -1.87 10.51 9.95
C ILE A 215 -1.45 10.26 11.41
N ASP A 216 -2.15 9.33 12.05
CA ASP A 216 -1.75 8.69 13.30
C ASP A 216 -1.06 7.35 13.01
N ARG A 217 0.09 7.09 13.63
CA ARG A 217 0.74 5.77 13.57
C ARG A 217 0.10 4.83 14.59
N LEU A 218 -0.47 3.73 14.13
CA LEU A 218 -1.11 2.71 14.95
C LEU A 218 -0.09 1.70 15.48
N CYS A 219 0.70 1.14 14.59
CA CYS A 219 1.74 0.18 14.93
C CYS A 219 2.78 0.07 13.80
N SER A 220 3.83 -0.71 14.04
CA SER A 220 4.80 -1.10 13.02
C SER A 220 4.83 -2.62 12.85
N ALA A 221 5.09 -3.08 11.63
CA ALA A 221 5.24 -4.48 11.30
C ALA A 221 6.50 -4.70 10.46
N THR A 222 7.34 -5.65 10.86
CA THR A 222 8.57 -6.03 10.16
C THR A 222 8.47 -7.48 9.77
N PHE A 223 8.68 -7.78 8.50
CA PHE A 223 8.59 -9.11 7.92
C PHE A 223 9.95 -9.51 7.35
N LEU A 224 10.51 -10.61 7.83
CA LEU A 224 11.68 -11.25 7.26
C LEU A 224 11.23 -12.48 6.49
N CYS A 225 11.35 -12.42 5.16
CA CYS A 225 10.98 -13.51 4.25
C CYS A 225 12.25 -14.19 3.74
N ILE A 226 12.34 -15.53 3.89
CA ILE A 226 13.47 -16.37 3.43
C ILE A 226 12.86 -17.58 2.74
N GLY A 227 12.82 -17.59 1.40
CA GLY A 227 12.11 -18.62 0.66
C GLY A 227 10.65 -18.75 1.13
N PRO A 228 10.20 -19.96 1.58
CA PRO A 228 8.83 -20.16 2.08
C PRO A 228 8.62 -19.65 3.52
N LEU A 229 9.68 -19.42 4.27
CA LEU A 229 9.60 -18.93 5.66
C LEU A 229 9.32 -17.43 5.68
N GLN A 230 8.37 -17.00 6.50
CA GLN A 230 8.20 -15.60 6.90
C GLN A 230 8.14 -15.48 8.41
N LEU A 231 8.99 -14.64 8.97
CA LEU A 231 8.94 -14.21 10.36
C LEU A 231 8.35 -12.81 10.42
N SER A 232 7.31 -12.62 11.23
CA SER A 232 6.60 -11.35 11.38
C SER A 232 6.79 -10.82 12.81
N PHE A 233 7.32 -9.60 12.93
CA PHE A 233 7.53 -8.89 14.20
C PHE A 233 6.66 -7.63 14.17
N ILE A 234 5.72 -7.51 15.08
CA ILE A 234 4.69 -6.48 15.07
C ILE A 234 4.67 -5.78 16.43
N SER A 235 4.54 -4.46 16.46
CA SER A 235 4.49 -3.71 17.72
C SER A 235 3.10 -3.71 18.40
N ALA A 236 2.18 -4.54 17.89
CA ALA A 236 0.84 -4.82 18.43
C ALA A 236 0.57 -6.33 18.33
N ALA A 237 -0.53 -6.81 18.90
CA ALA A 237 -0.91 -8.23 18.76
C ALA A 237 -1.28 -8.57 17.31
N PRO A 238 -0.87 -9.76 16.81
CA PRO A 238 0.03 -10.72 17.42
C PRO A 238 1.48 -10.24 17.30
N TRP A 239 2.19 -10.15 18.41
CA TRP A 239 3.54 -9.58 18.49
C TRP A 239 4.56 -10.30 17.60
N PHE A 240 4.36 -11.59 17.42
CA PHE A 240 5.23 -12.46 16.63
C PHE A 240 4.42 -13.54 15.93
N HIS A 241 4.78 -13.85 14.68
CA HIS A 241 4.16 -14.95 13.93
C HIS A 241 5.16 -15.58 12.96
N VAL A 242 5.09 -16.91 12.80
CA VAL A 242 5.88 -17.69 11.86
C VAL A 242 4.95 -18.28 10.81
N SER A 243 5.21 -17.99 9.54
CA SER A 243 4.46 -18.53 8.40
C SER A 243 5.36 -19.40 7.55
N LEU A 244 4.91 -20.62 7.25
CA LEU A 244 5.61 -21.57 6.36
C LEU A 244 4.82 -21.85 5.08
N SER A 245 3.55 -21.48 5.03
CA SER A 245 2.66 -21.67 3.88
C SER A 245 1.89 -20.38 3.56
N ALA A 246 1.25 -20.36 2.40
CA ALA A 246 0.42 -19.21 1.97
C ALA A 246 -0.79 -18.98 2.89
N ASP A 247 -1.32 -20.05 3.50
CA ASP A 247 -2.50 -19.98 4.36
C ASP A 247 -2.15 -19.57 5.80
N SER A 248 -0.88 -19.72 6.22
CA SER A 248 -0.40 -19.29 7.53
C SER A 248 0.03 -17.83 7.46
N ARG A 249 -0.75 -16.95 8.10
CA ARG A 249 -0.49 -15.50 8.13
C ARG A 249 -0.96 -14.88 9.44
N PRO A 250 -0.26 -13.84 9.94
CA PRO A 250 -0.76 -13.06 11.07
C PRO A 250 -2.00 -12.26 10.63
N ILE A 251 -2.94 -12.12 11.57
CA ILE A 251 -4.10 -11.25 11.43
C ILE A 251 -3.90 -10.06 12.36
N LEU A 252 -3.85 -8.87 11.80
CA LEU A 252 -3.74 -7.63 12.55
C LEU A 252 -5.11 -6.95 12.59
N SER A 253 -5.70 -6.90 13.78
CA SER A 253 -6.91 -6.11 14.02
C SER A 253 -6.51 -4.65 14.30
N LEU A 254 -7.00 -3.74 13.46
CA LEU A 254 -6.70 -2.30 13.52
C LEU A 254 -7.95 -1.56 13.97
N ALA A 255 -7.87 -0.92 15.13
CA ALA A 255 -8.92 -0.06 15.66
C ALA A 255 -8.69 1.40 15.26
N ALA A 256 -9.78 2.16 15.13
CA ALA A 256 -9.72 3.60 14.93
C ALA A 256 -8.95 4.28 16.09
N PRO A 257 -8.18 5.34 15.81
CA PRO A 257 -7.58 6.13 16.87
C PRO A 257 -8.65 6.63 17.82
N ARG A 258 -8.42 6.46 19.12
CA ARG A 258 -9.30 7.09 20.13
C ARG A 258 -9.11 8.58 20.01
N HIS A 259 -10.20 9.33 19.78
CA HIS A 259 -10.14 10.78 19.83
C HIS A 259 -9.49 11.20 21.16
N ARG A 260 -8.35 11.87 21.08
CA ARG A 260 -7.89 12.70 22.20
C ARG A 260 -8.87 13.88 22.24
N GLN A 261 -9.79 13.84 23.19
CA GLN A 261 -10.62 14.97 23.55
C GLN A 261 -9.74 16.10 24.07
#